data_0730f6371d97ebd17a247bbf0d1c60af
#
_entry.id   0730f6371d97ebd17a247bbf0d1c60af
#
_cell.length_a   1.000
_cell.length_b   1.000
_cell.length_c   1.000
_cell.angle_alpha   90.00
_cell.angle_beta   90.00
_cell.angle_gamma   90.00
#
_symmetry.space_group_name_H-M   'P 1'
#
loop_
_entity.id
_entity.type
_entity.pdbx_description
1 polymer ?
#
loop_
_entity_poly.entity_id
_entity_poly.type
_entity_poly.pdbx_seq_one_letter_code
_entity_poly.pdbx_strand_id
1 'polypeptide(L)'
;MIHALCLAGALCGAPVAAVSDVPARVVSMNLCTDQLAMLVAGAGQLVSVSHVARDPLSSAMAKEAAAYPVNHGLAEEIYLMQPDLVITGSFTARATVDMLTRLGIEVVMFEPAATMAQITDRIEQMGAVLGQQKRAAALITEFDTQLAAFQAEQGARPRAALYYANGYTLGDKTLAGQILTTAGLANIAAEYGFSGGGVIPLEVLAMAQPDTVITGRPYPGASRSEEIVRHPVIDTLRRAHPDASISNSDWVCGTPFVLRAIDDMVALRREIQKATP
;
A
#
# COMPACT_ATOMS: atom_id res chain seq x y z
N MET A 1 -10.23 76.74 -31.48
CA MET A 1 -10.92 75.66 -30.77
C MET A 1 -10.33 74.36 -31.28
N ILE A 2 -9.41 73.75 -30.50
CA ILE A 2 -8.72 72.51 -30.85
C ILE A 2 -9.20 71.43 -29.89
N HIS A 3 -9.89 70.44 -30.40
CA HIS A 3 -10.35 69.30 -29.61
C HIS A 3 -9.27 68.22 -29.59
N ALA A 4 -8.72 67.91 -28.37
CA ALA A 4 -7.80 66.84 -28.17
C ALA A 4 -8.62 65.57 -27.85
N LEU A 5 -8.45 64.54 -28.67
CA LEU A 5 -9.07 63.25 -28.53
C LEU A 5 -8.09 62.31 -27.73
N CYS A 6 -8.41 62.05 -26.47
CA CYS A 6 -7.66 61.06 -25.68
C CYS A 6 -8.13 59.64 -26.03
N LEU A 7 -7.28 58.81 -26.67
CA LEU A 7 -7.47 57.36 -26.81
C LEU A 7 -6.97 56.69 -25.54
N ALA A 8 -7.90 56.13 -24.73
CA ALA A 8 -7.57 55.24 -23.64
C ALA A 8 -7.43 53.82 -24.17
N GLY A 9 -6.20 53.29 -24.24
CA GLY A 9 -5.92 51.89 -24.57
C GLY A 9 -6.12 51.00 -23.34
N ALA A 10 -7.13 50.17 -23.34
CA ALA A 10 -7.32 49.10 -22.34
C ALA A 10 -6.38 47.94 -22.66
N LEU A 11 -5.31 47.75 -21.86
CA LEU A 11 -4.53 46.52 -21.85
C LEU A 11 -5.35 45.42 -21.16
N CYS A 12 -5.96 44.51 -21.93
CA CYS A 12 -6.47 43.25 -21.45
C CYS A 12 -5.28 42.32 -21.16
N GLY A 13 -4.86 42.25 -19.88
CA GLY A 13 -3.96 41.21 -19.40
C GLY A 13 -4.74 39.92 -19.34
N ALA A 14 -4.48 38.97 -20.25
CA ALA A 14 -4.98 37.61 -20.12
C ALA A 14 -4.36 36.95 -18.86
N PRO A 15 -5.14 36.25 -18.04
CA PRO A 15 -4.56 35.49 -16.92
C PRO A 15 -3.62 34.43 -17.51
N VAL A 16 -2.34 34.52 -17.20
CA VAL A 16 -1.39 33.43 -17.42
C VAL A 16 -1.82 32.34 -16.45
N ALA A 17 -2.45 31.29 -16.98
CA ALA A 17 -2.65 30.05 -16.20
C ALA A 17 -1.27 29.59 -15.71
N ALA A 18 -1.08 29.56 -14.39
CA ALA A 18 0.10 28.97 -13.81
C ALA A 18 0.15 27.52 -14.28
N VAL A 19 1.06 27.22 -15.20
CA VAL A 19 1.45 25.85 -15.50
C VAL A 19 2.08 25.36 -14.21
N SER A 20 1.42 24.47 -13.48
CA SER A 20 2.05 23.75 -12.39
C SER A 20 3.24 23.03 -13.01
N ASP A 21 4.45 23.49 -12.74
CA ASP A 21 5.66 22.83 -13.22
C ASP A 21 5.67 21.41 -12.66
N VAL A 22 5.85 20.42 -13.56
CA VAL A 22 5.99 19.03 -13.18
C VAL A 22 7.21 18.92 -12.26
N PRO A 23 7.07 18.36 -11.05
CA PRO A 23 8.19 18.29 -10.11
C PRO A 23 9.34 17.50 -10.72
N ALA A 24 10.55 18.06 -10.65
CA ALA A 24 11.77 17.47 -11.22
C ALA A 24 12.60 16.69 -10.17
N ARG A 25 12.48 17.04 -8.90
CA ARG A 25 13.26 16.48 -7.78
C ARG A 25 12.34 16.06 -6.65
N VAL A 26 11.87 14.82 -6.70
CA VAL A 26 10.92 14.26 -5.74
C VAL A 26 11.64 13.42 -4.71
N VAL A 27 11.38 13.66 -3.43
CA VAL A 27 11.80 12.80 -2.32
C VAL A 27 10.58 12.10 -1.74
N SER A 28 10.66 10.79 -1.57
CA SER A 28 9.64 9.99 -0.88
C SER A 28 10.14 9.57 0.49
N MET A 29 9.27 9.71 1.51
CA MET A 29 9.60 9.49 2.94
C MET A 29 8.87 8.31 3.57
N ASN A 30 8.10 7.54 2.80
CA ASN A 30 7.27 6.47 3.32
C ASN A 30 7.29 5.27 2.37
N LEU A 31 7.39 4.06 2.92
CA LEU A 31 7.49 2.81 2.15
C LEU A 31 6.44 2.70 1.03
N CYS A 32 5.19 3.07 1.30
CA CYS A 32 4.11 2.90 0.33
C CYS A 32 4.18 3.96 -0.78
N THR A 33 4.55 5.20 -0.44
CA THR A 33 4.80 6.24 -1.45
C THR A 33 6.09 5.97 -2.22
N ASP A 34 7.11 5.35 -1.59
CA ASP A 34 8.33 4.92 -2.29
C ASP A 34 8.00 3.95 -3.44
N GLN A 35 7.21 2.91 -3.14
CA GLN A 35 6.83 1.91 -4.13
C GLN A 35 5.98 2.53 -5.24
N LEU A 36 4.98 3.35 -4.91
CA LEU A 36 4.17 4.04 -5.91
C LEU A 36 5.00 4.99 -6.77
N ALA A 37 5.92 5.74 -6.17
CA ALA A 37 6.80 6.63 -6.92
C ALA A 37 7.76 5.87 -7.83
N MET A 38 8.37 4.77 -7.37
CA MET A 38 9.22 3.93 -8.23
C MET A 38 8.47 3.34 -9.41
N LEU A 39 7.17 3.04 -9.27
CA LEU A 39 6.32 2.54 -10.35
C LEU A 39 5.95 3.64 -11.36
N VAL A 40 5.72 4.87 -10.89
CA VAL A 40 5.07 5.94 -11.68
C VAL A 40 6.03 7.04 -12.11
N ALA A 41 7.05 7.39 -11.33
CA ALA A 41 7.94 8.52 -11.62
C ALA A 41 8.66 8.40 -12.97
N GLY A 42 8.89 9.55 -13.60
CA GLY A 42 9.72 9.67 -14.77
C GLY A 42 11.22 9.44 -14.48
N ALA A 43 12.02 9.22 -15.51
CA ALA A 43 13.45 8.99 -15.35
C ALA A 43 14.14 10.18 -14.64
N GLY A 44 14.84 9.90 -13.53
CA GLY A 44 15.56 10.90 -12.74
C GLY A 44 14.69 11.80 -11.86
N GLN A 45 13.36 11.68 -11.91
CA GLN A 45 12.43 12.50 -11.13
C GLN A 45 12.45 12.14 -9.64
N LEU A 46 12.47 10.83 -9.28
CA LEU A 46 12.60 10.37 -7.90
C LEU A 46 14.08 10.37 -7.52
N VAL A 47 14.46 11.19 -6.52
CA VAL A 47 15.86 11.38 -6.11
C VAL A 47 16.22 10.65 -4.82
N SER A 48 15.22 10.28 -3.99
CA SER A 48 15.44 9.53 -2.75
C SER A 48 14.18 8.77 -2.35
N VAL A 49 14.38 7.62 -1.69
CA VAL A 49 13.35 6.79 -1.05
C VAL A 49 13.64 6.61 0.44
N SER A 50 12.68 6.20 1.24
CA SER A 50 12.93 5.89 2.65
C SER A 50 13.87 4.67 2.79
N HIS A 51 14.62 4.61 3.89
CA HIS A 51 15.51 3.47 4.15
C HIS A 51 14.76 2.13 4.23
N VAL A 52 13.49 2.15 4.65
CA VAL A 52 12.62 0.95 4.73
C VAL A 52 12.32 0.37 3.34
N ALA A 53 12.38 1.18 2.27
CA ALA A 53 12.18 0.70 0.90
C ALA A 53 13.19 -0.39 0.49
N ARG A 54 14.37 -0.46 1.15
CA ARG A 54 15.41 -1.47 0.88
C ARG A 54 15.27 -2.74 1.72
N ASP A 55 14.34 -2.79 2.68
CA ASP A 55 14.10 -3.99 3.49
C ASP A 55 13.25 -5.00 2.71
N PRO A 56 13.78 -6.19 2.34
CA PRO A 56 13.05 -7.19 1.57
C PRO A 56 11.89 -7.85 2.33
N LEU A 57 11.84 -7.71 3.66
CA LEU A 57 10.71 -8.21 4.45
C LEU A 57 9.51 -7.27 4.39
N SER A 58 9.76 -5.99 4.14
CA SER A 58 8.74 -4.94 4.13
C SER A 58 8.40 -4.44 2.73
N SER A 59 9.37 -4.42 1.82
CA SER A 59 9.26 -3.80 0.49
C SER A 59 9.19 -4.84 -0.62
N ALA A 60 8.16 -4.75 -1.46
CA ALA A 60 8.06 -5.51 -2.70
C ALA A 60 9.07 -5.06 -3.78
N MET A 61 9.70 -3.89 -3.59
CA MET A 61 10.64 -3.27 -4.51
C MET A 61 12.03 -3.01 -3.88
N ALA A 62 12.43 -3.86 -2.92
CA ALA A 62 13.71 -3.69 -2.21
C ALA A 62 14.92 -3.69 -3.17
N LYS A 63 14.84 -4.46 -4.26
CA LYS A 63 15.88 -4.53 -5.28
C LYS A 63 15.96 -3.25 -6.09
N GLU A 64 14.83 -2.73 -6.54
CA GLU A 64 14.72 -1.48 -7.29
C GLU A 64 15.12 -0.27 -6.44
N ALA A 65 14.73 -0.28 -5.15
CA ALA A 65 15.09 0.74 -4.17
C ALA A 65 16.61 0.87 -3.95
N ALA A 66 17.39 -0.17 -4.25
CA ALA A 66 18.85 -0.13 -4.13
C ALA A 66 19.50 0.91 -5.07
N ALA A 67 18.82 1.30 -6.16
CA ALA A 67 19.30 2.29 -7.11
C ALA A 67 19.16 3.75 -6.61
N TYR A 68 18.42 3.98 -5.52
CA TYR A 68 18.13 5.33 -5.01
C TYR A 68 18.91 5.62 -3.72
N PRO A 69 19.39 6.84 -3.50
CA PRO A 69 19.77 7.32 -2.17
C PRO A 69 18.63 7.10 -1.18
N VAL A 70 18.96 6.76 0.07
CA VAL A 70 17.96 6.61 1.13
C VAL A 70 17.88 7.83 2.01
N ASN A 71 16.72 8.07 2.60
CA ASN A 71 16.50 9.02 3.68
C ASN A 71 15.88 8.32 4.89
N HIS A 72 16.02 8.95 6.06
CA HIS A 72 15.47 8.46 7.33
C HIS A 72 14.28 9.29 7.82
N GLY A 73 13.71 10.12 6.94
CA GLY A 73 12.58 10.96 7.25
C GLY A 73 12.90 12.15 8.17
N LEU A 74 14.16 12.58 8.22
CA LEU A 74 14.59 13.75 8.97
C LEU A 74 14.50 15.00 8.09
N ALA A 75 13.91 16.08 8.61
CA ALA A 75 13.67 17.30 7.83
C ALA A 75 14.98 17.91 7.30
N GLU A 76 16.06 17.88 8.09
CA GLU A 76 17.37 18.40 7.72
C GLU A 76 17.99 17.59 6.57
N GLU A 77 17.89 16.27 6.63
CA GLU A 77 18.40 15.37 5.59
C GLU A 77 17.69 15.65 4.26
N ILE A 78 16.36 15.76 4.30
CA ILE A 78 15.53 16.01 3.11
C ILE A 78 15.76 17.40 2.55
N TYR A 79 15.86 18.44 3.40
CA TYR A 79 16.18 19.80 2.99
C TYR A 79 17.49 19.88 2.20
N LEU A 80 18.52 19.15 2.64
CA LEU A 80 19.83 19.11 1.96
C LEU A 80 19.76 18.43 0.57
N MET A 81 18.74 17.61 0.32
CA MET A 81 18.50 17.01 -1.00
C MET A 81 17.87 17.98 -2.01
N GLN A 82 17.46 19.17 -1.55
CA GLN A 82 16.84 20.23 -2.35
C GLN A 82 15.69 19.71 -3.24
N PRO A 83 14.67 19.06 -2.67
CA PRO A 83 13.51 18.64 -3.43
C PRO A 83 12.63 19.83 -3.78
N ASP A 84 11.95 19.74 -4.90
CA ASP A 84 10.81 20.62 -5.24
C ASP A 84 9.48 20.04 -4.77
N LEU A 85 9.46 18.73 -4.48
CA LEU A 85 8.32 18.02 -3.91
C LEU A 85 8.76 16.91 -2.95
N VAL A 86 8.08 16.83 -1.81
CA VAL A 86 8.15 15.67 -0.89
C VAL A 86 6.83 14.93 -0.88
N ILE A 87 6.87 13.61 -1.06
CA ILE A 87 5.70 12.74 -0.92
C ILE A 87 5.83 11.86 0.31
N THR A 88 4.73 11.68 1.04
CA THR A 88 4.74 10.95 2.31
C THR A 88 3.39 10.29 2.60
N GLY A 89 3.34 9.41 3.59
CA GLY A 89 2.10 8.80 4.09
C GLY A 89 1.54 9.55 5.30
N SER A 90 0.24 9.38 5.57
CA SER A 90 -0.46 10.01 6.70
C SER A 90 0.07 9.58 8.09
N PHE A 91 0.85 8.50 8.17
CA PHE A 91 1.51 8.06 9.41
C PHE A 91 2.92 8.64 9.62
N THR A 92 3.40 9.48 8.70
CA THR A 92 4.69 10.16 8.87
C THR A 92 4.64 11.17 10.00
N ALA A 93 5.77 11.32 10.73
CA ALA A 93 5.87 12.24 11.86
C ALA A 93 5.44 13.65 11.47
N ARG A 94 4.37 14.15 12.08
CA ARG A 94 3.81 15.49 11.80
C ARG A 94 4.86 16.60 11.95
N ALA A 95 5.73 16.50 12.96
CA ALA A 95 6.77 17.49 13.18
C ALA A 95 7.72 17.65 11.98
N THR A 96 8.06 16.53 11.31
CA THR A 96 8.89 16.58 10.09
C THR A 96 8.14 17.25 8.94
N VAL A 97 6.85 16.89 8.73
CA VAL A 97 6.01 17.50 7.70
C VAL A 97 5.88 19.02 7.91
N ASP A 98 5.56 19.43 9.15
CA ASP A 98 5.43 20.84 9.51
C ASP A 98 6.74 21.62 9.30
N MET A 99 7.89 21.02 9.61
CA MET A 99 9.20 21.63 9.40
C MET A 99 9.50 21.82 7.92
N LEU A 100 9.30 20.81 7.08
CA LEU A 100 9.52 20.89 5.64
C LEU A 100 8.63 21.98 5.00
N THR A 101 7.35 22.02 5.41
CA THR A 101 6.40 23.06 4.94
C THR A 101 6.86 24.48 5.33
N ARG A 102 7.36 24.68 6.57
CA ARG A 102 7.93 25.97 7.01
C ARG A 102 9.17 26.37 6.23
N LEU A 103 9.94 25.40 5.75
CA LEU A 103 11.10 25.62 4.88
C LEU A 103 10.71 25.91 3.42
N GLY A 104 9.40 25.96 3.12
CA GLY A 104 8.88 26.28 1.78
C GLY A 104 8.87 25.10 0.81
N ILE A 105 9.05 23.88 1.30
CA ILE A 105 8.99 22.67 0.49
C ILE A 105 7.54 22.19 0.41
N GLU A 106 7.07 21.93 -0.80
CA GLU A 106 5.76 21.31 -1.00
C GLU A 106 5.74 19.88 -0.49
N VAL A 107 4.74 19.52 0.33
CA VAL A 107 4.58 18.16 0.88
C VAL A 107 3.19 17.64 0.54
N VAL A 108 3.13 16.52 -0.19
CA VAL A 108 1.89 15.82 -0.52
C VAL A 108 1.78 14.54 0.28
N MET A 109 0.65 14.38 0.99
CA MET A 109 0.37 13.18 1.79
C MET A 109 -0.56 12.23 1.06
N PHE A 110 -0.28 10.93 1.22
CA PHE A 110 -1.06 9.82 0.69
C PHE A 110 -1.68 9.02 1.83
N GLU A 111 -2.98 8.78 1.73
CA GLU A 111 -3.66 7.86 2.64
C GLU A 111 -3.38 6.40 2.23
N PRO A 112 -3.30 5.47 3.19
CA PRO A 112 -3.20 4.04 2.88
C PRO A 112 -4.39 3.56 2.06
N ALA A 113 -4.15 2.63 1.14
CA ALA A 113 -5.22 1.94 0.45
C ALA A 113 -5.70 0.74 1.30
N ALA A 114 -6.97 0.74 1.68
CA ALA A 114 -7.63 -0.36 2.38
C ALA A 114 -8.47 -1.25 1.46
N THR A 115 -8.66 -0.84 0.19
CA THR A 115 -9.47 -1.56 -0.80
C THR A 115 -8.76 -1.62 -2.14
N MET A 116 -9.15 -2.57 -3.01
CA MET A 116 -8.60 -2.68 -4.37
C MET A 116 -8.85 -1.40 -5.19
N ALA A 117 -10.04 -0.79 -5.06
CA ALA A 117 -10.35 0.48 -5.72
C ALA A 117 -9.44 1.63 -5.23
N GLN A 118 -9.12 1.67 -3.93
CA GLN A 118 -8.21 2.69 -3.41
C GLN A 118 -6.76 2.52 -3.90
N ILE A 119 -6.36 1.33 -4.34
CA ILE A 119 -5.05 1.15 -4.99
C ILE A 119 -5.00 1.95 -6.29
N THR A 120 -6.02 1.83 -7.14
CA THR A 120 -6.10 2.60 -8.39
C THR A 120 -6.18 4.09 -8.14
N ASP A 121 -6.97 4.53 -7.12
CA ASP A 121 -7.01 5.94 -6.70
C ASP A 121 -5.62 6.48 -6.31
N ARG A 122 -4.81 5.69 -5.57
CA ARG A 122 -3.45 6.11 -5.17
C ARG A 122 -2.50 6.15 -6.35
N ILE A 123 -2.61 5.24 -7.31
CA ILE A 123 -1.83 5.26 -8.56
C ILE A 123 -2.19 6.48 -9.40
N GLU A 124 -3.49 6.79 -9.53
CA GLU A 124 -3.96 7.98 -10.25
C GLU A 124 -3.46 9.26 -9.57
N GLN A 125 -3.59 9.36 -8.24
CA GLN A 125 -3.07 10.48 -7.44
C GLN A 125 -1.58 10.66 -7.65
N MET A 126 -0.79 9.56 -7.61
CA MET A 126 0.65 9.61 -7.85
C MET A 126 0.96 10.10 -9.26
N GLY A 127 0.21 9.63 -10.27
CA GLY A 127 0.33 10.09 -11.65
C GLY A 127 0.07 11.58 -11.81
N ALA A 128 -0.96 12.09 -11.13
CA ALA A 128 -1.29 13.53 -11.16
C ALA A 128 -0.20 14.37 -10.48
N VAL A 129 0.25 13.97 -9.28
CA VAL A 129 1.26 14.68 -8.50
C VAL A 129 2.62 14.72 -9.22
N LEU A 130 2.99 13.65 -9.92
CA LEU A 130 4.26 13.54 -10.63
C LEU A 130 4.18 14.00 -12.09
N GLY A 131 3.02 14.41 -12.60
CA GLY A 131 2.84 14.74 -14.02
C GLY A 131 2.97 13.53 -14.95
N GLN A 132 2.72 12.32 -14.43
CA GLN A 132 2.90 11.02 -15.11
C GLN A 132 1.58 10.29 -15.36
N GLN A 133 0.52 11.02 -15.70
CA GLN A 133 -0.84 10.50 -15.83
C GLN A 133 -0.96 9.34 -16.82
N LYS A 134 -0.23 9.38 -17.94
CA LYS A 134 -0.26 8.30 -18.94
C LYS A 134 0.32 6.99 -18.39
N ARG A 135 1.40 7.08 -17.62
CA ARG A 135 2.04 5.92 -17.00
C ARG A 135 1.16 5.33 -15.89
N ALA A 136 0.55 6.19 -15.08
CA ALA A 136 -0.42 5.78 -14.07
C ALA A 136 -1.62 5.07 -14.69
N ALA A 137 -2.22 5.61 -15.75
CA ALA A 137 -3.35 5.01 -16.45
C ALA A 137 -3.02 3.64 -17.05
N ALA A 138 -1.83 3.47 -17.63
CA ALA A 138 -1.37 2.17 -18.13
C ALA A 138 -1.23 1.14 -16.99
N LEU A 139 -0.66 1.54 -15.85
CA LEU A 139 -0.51 0.68 -14.67
C LEU A 139 -1.85 0.28 -14.07
N ILE A 140 -2.83 1.21 -14.01
CA ILE A 140 -4.20 0.92 -13.57
C ILE A 140 -4.86 -0.10 -14.50
N THR A 141 -4.75 0.08 -15.82
CA THR A 141 -5.35 -0.85 -16.80
C THR A 141 -4.76 -2.26 -16.66
N GLU A 142 -3.47 -2.36 -16.45
CA GLU A 142 -2.78 -3.65 -16.21
C GLU A 142 -3.27 -4.29 -14.91
N PHE A 143 -3.32 -3.52 -13.82
CA PHE A 143 -3.80 -3.98 -12.52
C PHE A 143 -5.24 -4.50 -12.59
N ASP A 144 -6.16 -3.72 -13.17
CA ASP A 144 -7.58 -4.08 -13.29
C ASP A 144 -7.78 -5.34 -14.14
N THR A 145 -7.00 -5.48 -15.22
CA THR A 145 -7.05 -6.67 -16.08
C THR A 145 -6.65 -7.94 -15.31
N GLN A 146 -5.56 -7.87 -14.54
CA GLN A 146 -5.09 -9.00 -13.74
C GLN A 146 -6.05 -9.29 -12.57
N LEU A 147 -6.57 -8.26 -11.90
CA LEU A 147 -7.53 -8.39 -10.81
C LEU A 147 -8.83 -9.07 -11.27
N ALA A 148 -9.34 -8.71 -12.45
CA ALA A 148 -10.54 -9.30 -13.02
C ALA A 148 -10.39 -10.81 -13.28
N ALA A 149 -9.19 -11.29 -13.63
CA ALA A 149 -8.92 -12.70 -13.82
C ALA A 149 -9.11 -13.53 -12.53
N PHE A 150 -8.72 -13.00 -11.37
CA PHE A 150 -8.95 -13.67 -10.07
C PHE A 150 -10.42 -13.71 -9.67
N GLN A 151 -11.19 -12.67 -9.99
CA GLN A 151 -12.61 -12.58 -9.63
C GLN A 151 -13.50 -13.51 -10.46
N ALA A 152 -13.03 -13.98 -11.61
CA ALA A 152 -13.77 -14.88 -12.49
C ALA A 152 -13.92 -16.32 -11.93
N GLU A 153 -13.07 -16.73 -10.98
CA GLU A 153 -13.11 -18.06 -10.38
C GLU A 153 -14.23 -18.16 -9.32
N GLN A 154 -15.23 -18.99 -9.60
CA GLN A 154 -16.34 -19.30 -8.67
C GLN A 154 -16.18 -20.71 -8.10
N GLY A 155 -16.65 -20.93 -6.87
CA GLY A 155 -16.61 -22.24 -6.21
C GLY A 155 -16.85 -22.15 -4.70
N ALA A 156 -16.68 -23.29 -4.01
CA ALA A 156 -16.70 -23.31 -2.55
C ALA A 156 -15.64 -22.34 -2.00
N ARG A 157 -16.00 -21.62 -0.93
CA ARG A 157 -15.15 -20.64 -0.27
C ARG A 157 -14.66 -21.20 1.08
N PRO A 158 -13.50 -21.86 1.12
CA PRO A 158 -12.92 -22.34 2.38
C PRO A 158 -12.80 -21.20 3.39
N ARG A 159 -13.04 -21.53 4.66
CA ARG A 159 -12.99 -20.59 5.77
C ARG A 159 -11.55 -20.37 6.21
N ALA A 160 -11.06 -19.14 6.13
CA ALA A 160 -9.69 -18.79 6.47
C ALA A 160 -9.65 -17.76 7.62
N ALA A 161 -8.73 -17.96 8.54
CA ALA A 161 -8.42 -17.00 9.60
C ALA A 161 -7.14 -16.24 9.25
N LEU A 162 -7.17 -14.90 9.22
CA LEU A 162 -5.97 -14.08 9.36
C LEU A 162 -5.66 -13.97 10.86
N TYR A 163 -4.48 -14.43 11.28
CA TYR A 163 -4.12 -14.44 12.70
C TYR A 163 -2.68 -14.01 12.91
N TYR A 164 -2.51 -12.90 13.58
CA TYR A 164 -1.23 -12.22 13.76
C TYR A 164 -0.82 -12.13 15.24
N ALA A 165 0.29 -11.46 15.49
CA ALA A 165 0.78 -11.16 16.84
C ALA A 165 -0.34 -10.64 17.75
N ASN A 166 -0.32 -11.04 19.04
CA ASN A 166 -1.34 -10.72 20.03
C ASN A 166 -2.77 -11.15 19.67
N GLY A 167 -2.94 -12.11 18.75
CA GLY A 167 -4.27 -12.56 18.31
C GLY A 167 -4.98 -11.55 17.40
N TYR A 168 -4.25 -10.60 16.81
CA TYR A 168 -4.83 -9.61 15.93
C TYR A 168 -5.33 -10.26 14.63
N THR A 169 -6.49 -9.80 14.17
CA THR A 169 -7.11 -10.24 12.91
C THR A 169 -7.55 -9.04 12.09
N LEU A 170 -7.82 -9.28 10.80
CA LEU A 170 -8.20 -8.27 9.83
C LEU A 170 -9.48 -8.72 9.09
N GLY A 171 -10.51 -7.89 9.15
CA GLY A 171 -11.80 -8.12 8.51
C GLY A 171 -11.85 -7.63 7.06
N ASP A 172 -13.00 -7.81 6.41
CA ASP A 172 -13.19 -7.61 4.96
C ASP A 172 -13.07 -6.15 4.49
N LYS A 173 -13.12 -5.17 5.42
CA LYS A 173 -12.88 -3.76 5.09
C LYS A 173 -11.40 -3.36 5.18
N THR A 174 -10.50 -4.33 5.30
CA THR A 174 -9.06 -4.13 5.24
C THR A 174 -8.48 -4.71 3.95
N LEU A 175 -7.32 -4.24 3.54
CA LEU A 175 -6.67 -4.74 2.33
C LEU A 175 -6.39 -6.25 2.40
N ALA A 176 -5.89 -6.74 3.55
CA ALA A 176 -5.65 -8.17 3.74
C ALA A 176 -6.95 -9.00 3.68
N GLY A 177 -8.04 -8.52 4.27
CA GLY A 177 -9.36 -9.15 4.14
C GLY A 177 -9.87 -9.17 2.69
N GLN A 178 -9.64 -8.10 1.95
CA GLN A 178 -9.99 -8.05 0.51
C GLN A 178 -9.13 -8.98 -0.34
N ILE A 179 -7.85 -9.16 -0.03
CA ILE A 179 -7.00 -10.16 -0.67
C ILE A 179 -7.61 -11.56 -0.49
N LEU A 180 -7.98 -11.93 0.74
CA LEU A 180 -8.64 -13.21 1.02
C LEU A 180 -9.92 -13.39 0.21
N THR A 181 -10.82 -12.41 0.28
CA THR A 181 -12.14 -12.51 -0.36
C THR A 181 -12.04 -12.50 -1.88
N THR A 182 -11.09 -11.76 -2.46
CA THR A 182 -10.79 -11.76 -3.89
C THR A 182 -10.24 -13.11 -4.35
N ALA A 183 -9.40 -13.75 -3.53
CA ALA A 183 -8.90 -15.11 -3.79
C ALA A 183 -9.96 -16.20 -3.63
N GLY A 184 -11.19 -15.86 -3.21
CA GLY A 184 -12.29 -16.80 -3.03
C GLY A 184 -12.25 -17.57 -1.70
N LEU A 185 -11.59 -17.04 -0.67
CA LEU A 185 -11.65 -17.53 0.70
C LEU A 185 -12.73 -16.78 1.49
N ALA A 186 -13.33 -17.41 2.49
CA ALA A 186 -14.23 -16.77 3.43
C ALA A 186 -13.44 -16.37 4.69
N ASN A 187 -13.46 -15.08 5.01
CA ASN A 187 -12.74 -14.55 6.16
C ASN A 187 -13.56 -14.74 7.45
N ILE A 188 -13.10 -15.58 8.38
CA ILE A 188 -13.82 -15.84 9.63
C ILE A 188 -13.95 -14.59 10.52
N ALA A 189 -13.09 -13.59 10.37
CA ALA A 189 -13.21 -12.35 11.14
C ALA A 189 -14.57 -11.68 10.93
N ALA A 190 -15.15 -11.77 9.73
CA ALA A 190 -16.47 -11.25 9.42
C ALA A 190 -17.58 -11.99 10.18
N GLU A 191 -17.45 -13.31 10.40
CA GLU A 191 -18.41 -14.13 11.17
C GLU A 191 -18.49 -13.68 12.63
N TYR A 192 -17.40 -13.11 13.17
CA TYR A 192 -17.30 -12.60 14.54
C TYR A 192 -17.48 -11.07 14.63
N GLY A 193 -18.00 -10.45 13.56
CA GLY A 193 -18.35 -9.03 13.56
C GLY A 193 -17.17 -8.07 13.32
N PHE A 194 -15.98 -8.57 12.99
CA PHE A 194 -14.83 -7.72 12.67
C PHE A 194 -14.86 -7.34 11.19
N SER A 195 -15.29 -6.12 10.89
CA SER A 195 -15.19 -5.58 9.53
C SER A 195 -13.83 -4.91 9.27
N GLY A 196 -13.20 -4.34 10.29
CA GLY A 196 -11.84 -3.77 10.31
C GLY A 196 -10.87 -4.68 11.05
N GLY A 197 -9.90 -4.09 11.73
CA GLY A 197 -9.00 -4.83 12.62
C GLY A 197 -9.60 -5.11 13.99
N GLY A 198 -9.18 -6.21 14.63
CA GLY A 198 -9.61 -6.58 15.96
C GLY A 198 -8.76 -7.67 16.56
N VAL A 199 -9.10 -8.13 17.76
CA VAL A 199 -8.43 -9.24 18.44
C VAL A 199 -9.42 -10.39 18.60
N ILE A 200 -9.08 -11.57 18.08
CA ILE A 200 -9.82 -12.82 18.30
C ILE A 200 -9.07 -13.61 19.37
N PRO A 201 -9.70 -13.91 20.54
CA PRO A 201 -9.13 -14.83 21.51
C PRO A 201 -8.84 -16.19 20.90
N LEU A 202 -7.74 -16.84 21.36
CA LEU A 202 -7.30 -18.13 20.82
C LEU A 202 -8.38 -19.21 20.93
N GLU A 203 -9.14 -19.19 22.03
CA GLU A 203 -10.25 -20.12 22.28
C GLU A 203 -11.37 -19.95 21.26
N VAL A 204 -11.67 -18.69 20.88
CA VAL A 204 -12.67 -18.39 19.84
C VAL A 204 -12.21 -18.89 18.49
N LEU A 205 -10.92 -18.64 18.14
CA LEU A 205 -10.32 -19.19 16.92
C LEU A 205 -10.36 -20.71 16.87
N ALA A 206 -10.04 -21.38 18.01
CA ALA A 206 -10.08 -22.83 18.11
C ALA A 206 -11.50 -23.40 17.94
N MET A 207 -12.52 -22.73 18.52
CA MET A 207 -13.93 -23.11 18.34
C MET A 207 -14.45 -22.85 16.93
N ALA A 208 -13.93 -21.84 16.25
CA ALA A 208 -14.30 -21.50 14.88
C ALA A 208 -13.92 -22.60 13.89
N GLN A 209 -12.86 -23.36 14.17
CA GLN A 209 -12.34 -24.44 13.32
C GLN A 209 -12.26 -24.01 11.85
N PRO A 210 -11.48 -22.98 11.48
CA PRO A 210 -11.29 -22.61 10.10
C PRO A 210 -10.59 -23.73 9.31
N ASP A 211 -10.80 -23.78 8.00
CA ASP A 211 -10.10 -24.73 7.13
C ASP A 211 -8.59 -24.41 7.06
N THR A 212 -8.21 -23.16 7.29
CA THR A 212 -6.80 -22.75 7.38
C THR A 212 -6.62 -21.52 8.26
N VAL A 213 -5.41 -21.39 8.87
CA VAL A 213 -4.96 -20.19 9.58
C VAL A 213 -3.76 -19.61 8.85
N ILE A 214 -3.89 -18.37 8.41
CA ILE A 214 -2.88 -17.62 7.68
C ILE A 214 -2.19 -16.67 8.65
N THR A 215 -0.88 -16.77 8.76
CA THR A 215 -0.06 -15.90 9.62
C THR A 215 0.82 -14.97 8.79
N GLY A 216 1.32 -13.90 9.37
CA GLY A 216 2.42 -13.14 8.79
C GLY A 216 3.72 -13.96 8.77
N ARG A 217 4.62 -13.69 7.84
CA ARG A 217 5.98 -14.24 7.91
C ARG A 217 6.70 -13.63 9.10
N PRO A 218 7.34 -14.46 9.95
CA PRO A 218 8.02 -13.94 11.14
C PRO A 218 9.22 -13.07 10.76
N TYR A 219 9.38 -11.96 11.49
CA TYR A 219 10.62 -11.18 11.44
C TYR A 219 11.74 -11.89 12.22
N PRO A 220 13.02 -11.66 11.86
CA PRO A 220 14.14 -12.15 12.64
C PRO A 220 14.09 -11.63 14.08
N GLY A 221 14.25 -12.53 15.05
CA GLY A 221 14.19 -12.21 16.46
C GLY A 221 13.02 -12.85 17.18
N ALA A 222 12.95 -12.67 18.49
CA ALA A 222 11.87 -13.15 19.34
C ALA A 222 11.04 -11.96 19.83
N SER A 223 9.72 -12.01 19.61
CA SER A 223 8.77 -11.03 20.16
C SER A 223 7.73 -11.75 21.01
N ARG A 224 7.48 -11.23 22.22
CA ARG A 224 6.42 -11.76 23.09
C ARG A 224 5.05 -11.70 22.44
N SER A 225 4.82 -10.70 21.59
CA SER A 225 3.56 -10.55 20.84
C SER A 225 3.32 -11.67 19.82
N GLU A 226 4.41 -12.31 19.33
CA GLU A 226 4.35 -13.43 18.39
C GLU A 226 4.25 -14.80 19.04
N GLU A 227 4.38 -14.90 20.39
CA GLU A 227 4.28 -16.19 21.09
C GLU A 227 2.92 -16.89 20.83
N ILE A 228 1.85 -16.11 20.68
CA ILE A 228 0.52 -16.63 20.43
C ILE A 228 0.41 -17.36 19.07
N VAL A 229 1.11 -16.90 18.04
CA VAL A 229 1.09 -17.55 16.71
C VAL A 229 1.92 -18.82 16.67
N ARG A 230 2.72 -19.07 17.72
CA ARG A 230 3.48 -20.30 17.93
C ARG A 230 2.82 -21.25 18.96
N HIS A 231 1.60 -20.96 19.37
CA HIS A 231 0.89 -21.77 20.35
C HIS A 231 0.50 -23.12 19.74
N PRO A 232 0.58 -24.28 20.48
CA PRO A 232 0.25 -25.62 19.95
C PRO A 232 -1.13 -25.75 19.31
N VAL A 233 -2.10 -24.96 19.74
CA VAL A 233 -3.43 -24.89 19.11
C VAL A 233 -3.32 -24.35 17.68
N ILE A 234 -2.52 -23.31 17.45
CA ILE A 234 -2.29 -22.75 16.10
C ILE A 234 -1.60 -23.78 15.21
N ASP A 235 -0.58 -24.48 15.72
CA ASP A 235 0.09 -25.57 14.99
C ASP A 235 -0.90 -26.66 14.60
N THR A 236 -1.85 -26.98 15.49
CA THR A 236 -2.90 -27.97 15.22
C THR A 236 -3.85 -27.50 14.12
N LEU A 237 -4.32 -26.24 14.18
CA LEU A 237 -5.20 -25.65 13.16
C LEU A 237 -4.50 -25.49 11.80
N ARG A 238 -3.18 -25.29 11.80
CA ARG A 238 -2.37 -25.16 10.57
C ARG A 238 -1.83 -26.48 10.03
N ARG A 239 -2.10 -27.60 10.68
CA ARG A 239 -1.46 -28.91 10.36
C ARG A 239 -1.63 -29.31 8.89
N ALA A 240 -2.77 -29.02 8.28
CA ALA A 240 -3.04 -29.32 6.87
C ALA A 240 -2.29 -28.35 5.91
N HIS A 241 -2.07 -27.12 6.34
CA HIS A 241 -1.46 -26.04 5.53
C HIS A 241 -0.46 -25.24 6.39
N PRO A 242 0.67 -25.85 6.81
CA PRO A 242 1.61 -25.25 7.77
C PRO A 242 2.29 -23.98 7.21
N ASP A 243 2.44 -23.91 5.89
CA ASP A 243 3.10 -22.80 5.19
C ASP A 243 2.15 -21.67 4.78
N ALA A 244 0.85 -21.78 5.13
CA ALA A 244 -0.11 -20.74 4.85
C ALA A 244 0.30 -19.42 5.52
N SER A 245 0.83 -18.51 4.73
CA SER A 245 1.31 -17.21 5.19
C SER A 245 1.15 -16.18 4.10
N ILE A 246 1.06 -14.91 4.51
CA ILE A 246 1.06 -13.77 3.59
C ILE A 246 2.33 -12.96 3.80
N SER A 247 3.00 -12.59 2.71
CA SER A 247 4.20 -11.76 2.78
C SER A 247 3.83 -10.31 3.07
N ASN A 248 4.44 -9.70 4.10
CA ASN A 248 4.21 -8.29 4.40
C ASN A 248 4.55 -7.39 3.21
N SER A 249 5.59 -7.69 2.45
CA SER A 249 6.00 -6.92 1.27
C SER A 249 4.91 -6.79 0.20
N ASP A 250 4.00 -7.76 0.10
CA ASP A 250 3.02 -7.82 -0.98
C ASP A 250 1.65 -7.22 -0.62
N TRP A 251 1.38 -6.95 0.67
CA TRP A 251 0.08 -6.43 1.08
C TRP A 251 0.10 -5.19 1.96
N VAL A 252 1.19 -4.94 2.69
CA VAL A 252 1.26 -3.84 3.67
C VAL A 252 1.06 -2.48 3.00
N CYS A 253 1.50 -2.35 1.75
CA CYS A 253 1.23 -1.19 0.91
C CYS A 253 0.18 -1.53 -0.16
N GLY A 254 -0.85 -0.73 -0.27
CA GLY A 254 -1.82 -0.85 -1.36
C GLY A 254 -1.18 -0.47 -2.70
N THR A 255 -0.48 -1.41 -3.30
CA THR A 255 0.20 -1.30 -4.60
C THR A 255 -0.18 -2.50 -5.47
N PRO A 256 0.10 -2.52 -6.77
CA PRO A 256 -0.19 -3.66 -7.64
C PRO A 256 0.43 -4.99 -7.17
N PHE A 257 1.39 -4.97 -6.26
CA PHE A 257 2.00 -6.19 -5.71
C PHE A 257 1.04 -7.04 -4.88
N VAL A 258 -0.12 -6.51 -4.46
CA VAL A 258 -1.19 -7.31 -3.83
C VAL A 258 -1.67 -8.47 -4.72
N LEU A 259 -1.49 -8.38 -6.04
CA LEU A 259 -1.84 -9.44 -6.97
C LEU A 259 -1.03 -10.72 -6.70
N ARG A 260 0.22 -10.62 -6.22
CA ARG A 260 1.02 -11.76 -5.80
C ARG A 260 0.41 -12.44 -4.56
N ALA A 261 0.01 -11.64 -3.58
CA ALA A 261 -0.66 -12.17 -2.40
C ALA A 261 -2.00 -12.82 -2.74
N ILE A 262 -2.75 -12.28 -3.70
CA ILE A 262 -3.99 -12.89 -4.20
C ILE A 262 -3.69 -14.23 -4.87
N ASP A 263 -2.66 -14.31 -5.72
CA ASP A 263 -2.26 -15.54 -6.42
C ASP A 263 -1.86 -16.65 -5.42
N ASP A 264 -1.05 -16.31 -4.40
CA ASP A 264 -0.69 -17.22 -3.32
C ASP A 264 -1.94 -17.74 -2.59
N MET A 265 -2.92 -16.88 -2.31
CA MET A 265 -4.17 -17.26 -1.64
C MET A 265 -5.09 -18.09 -2.55
N VAL A 266 -5.10 -17.85 -3.86
CA VAL A 266 -5.80 -18.70 -4.84
C VAL A 266 -5.17 -20.09 -4.89
N ALA A 267 -3.85 -20.18 -4.88
CA ALA A 267 -3.15 -21.46 -4.80
C ALA A 267 -3.52 -22.22 -3.53
N LEU A 268 -3.48 -21.56 -2.37
CA LEU A 268 -3.89 -22.14 -1.08
C LEU A 268 -5.36 -22.62 -1.13
N ARG A 269 -6.29 -21.81 -1.64
CA ARG A 269 -7.69 -22.22 -1.80
C ARG A 269 -7.83 -23.50 -2.60
N ARG A 270 -7.13 -23.58 -3.73
CA ARG A 270 -7.17 -24.78 -4.60
C ARG A 270 -6.62 -26.03 -3.91
N GLU A 271 -5.60 -25.88 -3.06
CA GLU A 271 -5.08 -26.98 -2.24
C GLU A 271 -6.10 -27.46 -1.20
N ILE A 272 -6.75 -26.54 -0.48
CA ILE A 272 -7.80 -26.88 0.48
C ILE A 272 -8.95 -27.63 -0.20
N GLN A 273 -9.40 -27.13 -1.36
CA GLN A 273 -10.51 -27.76 -2.12
C GLN A 273 -10.16 -29.17 -2.61
N LYS A 274 -8.90 -29.48 -2.93
CA LYS A 274 -8.45 -30.81 -3.34
C LYS A 274 -8.39 -31.79 -2.16
N ALA A 275 -8.12 -31.28 -0.95
CA ALA A 275 -8.03 -32.10 0.26
C ALA A 275 -9.40 -32.42 0.88
N THR A 276 -10.44 -31.68 0.47
CA THR A 276 -11.82 -31.92 0.94
C THR A 276 -12.52 -32.84 -0.06
N PRO A 277 -12.92 -34.07 0.35
CA PRO A 277 -13.52 -35.08 -0.54
C PRO A 277 -14.92 -34.70 -1.03
#